data_1ffa53e2b9ef573646f6506d448f02d8
#
_entry.id   1ffa53e2b9ef573646f6506d448f02d8
#
_cell.length_a   1.000
_cell.length_b   1.000
_cell.length_c   1.000
_cell.angle_alpha   90.00
_cell.angle_beta   90.00
_cell.angle_gamma   90.00
#
_symmetry.space_group_name_H-M   'P 1'
#
loop_
_entity.id
_entity.type
_entity.pdbx_description
1 polymer ?
#
loop_
_entity_poly.entity_id
_entity_poly.type
_entity_poly.pdbx_seq_one_letter_code
_entity_poly.pdbx_strand_id
1 'polypeptide(L)'
;QYDALQREIAETEQALRDLERQAERSSVALQKIGAAGEKLRDVGSAIEGAGRKLMPVTAAVGGLSAAAVKVASDFDSAMSQVAAVSGAAGKELDALRDKAREMGSKTKFSASEAAEAMNYMAMAGWKTGDMLEGIEGIMNLAAASGEDLATTSDIVTDALTALGLSAADSGHFADILAAASSNANTNVAMMGETFKYCAPVAGALGFTAEDTAEAIGLMANAGIKSSQAGTAMRTMLTSLTGEVTFVGDAFGELTVQTVNADGSMRSLGDILGDCRAAFSQMSEAERAANAEALVGKNAMSGFLAVMNAAPGDIEKLNSAINNCDGTAERMAETMQDNLAGQLTILKSQLEELAISIGEILMPSIRQIVGWIQGLVDWLNGLDEGTKKVIVTVALVAAALGPVLIVVGKVVGAVGTILTVVPKVAGAVSGVIGFVSGTVVPALSAVVAAIGWVPIAIAAVIGAVVLLYNKCEWFRDAVDAVWAQVRDFFVSAWEVICSFFTETIPAAW
;
A
#
# COMPACT_ATOMS: atom_id res chain seq x y z
N GLN A 1 -29.22 -23.24 28.79
CA GLN A 1 -27.88 -23.83 28.99
C GLN A 1 -27.38 -23.66 30.44
N TYR A 2 -27.53 -22.48 31.06
CA TYR A 2 -27.12 -22.23 32.44
C TYR A 2 -27.93 -23.02 33.44
N ASP A 3 -29.25 -23.07 33.28
CA ASP A 3 -30.16 -23.88 34.13
C ASP A 3 -29.93 -25.39 33.93
N ALA A 4 -29.56 -25.81 32.71
CA ALA A 4 -29.17 -27.18 32.43
C ALA A 4 -27.84 -27.54 33.13
N LEU A 5 -26.86 -26.62 33.08
CA LEU A 5 -25.57 -26.81 33.77
C LEU A 5 -25.71 -26.80 35.31
N GLN A 6 -26.58 -25.97 35.86
CA GLN A 6 -26.91 -26.00 37.29
C GLN A 6 -27.63 -27.29 37.74
N ARG A 7 -28.52 -27.82 36.90
CA ARG A 7 -29.12 -29.12 37.16
C ARG A 7 -28.13 -30.27 37.09
N GLU A 8 -27.24 -30.25 36.05
CA GLU A 8 -26.15 -31.22 35.94
C GLU A 8 -25.19 -31.16 37.13
N ILE A 9 -24.84 -29.95 37.59
CA ILE A 9 -24.02 -29.78 38.80
C ILE A 9 -24.72 -30.32 40.05
N ALA A 10 -26.01 -30.01 40.23
CA ALA A 10 -26.79 -30.50 41.37
C ALA A 10 -27.00 -32.01 41.31
N GLU A 11 -27.26 -32.59 40.13
CA GLU A 11 -27.36 -34.04 39.91
C GLU A 11 -26.01 -34.74 40.13
N THR A 12 -24.91 -34.11 39.70
CA THR A 12 -23.55 -34.63 39.92
C THR A 12 -23.16 -34.59 41.40
N GLU A 13 -23.51 -33.52 42.13
CA GLU A 13 -23.33 -33.42 43.56
C GLU A 13 -24.16 -34.45 44.34
N GLN A 14 -25.38 -34.71 43.86
CA GLN A 14 -26.25 -35.72 44.47
C GLN A 14 -25.75 -37.12 44.15
N ALA A 15 -25.32 -37.39 42.93
CA ALA A 15 -24.62 -38.63 42.55
C ALA A 15 -23.33 -38.85 43.30
N LEU A 16 -22.55 -37.76 43.56
CA LEU A 16 -21.33 -37.82 44.38
C LEU A 16 -21.63 -38.18 45.83
N ARG A 17 -22.67 -37.60 46.43
CA ARG A 17 -23.12 -37.95 47.83
C ARG A 17 -23.69 -39.36 47.93
N ASP A 18 -24.37 -39.83 46.91
CA ASP A 18 -24.87 -41.20 46.86
C ASP A 18 -23.73 -42.20 46.62
N LEU A 19 -22.72 -41.80 45.81
CA LEU A 19 -21.49 -42.58 45.64
C LEU A 19 -20.57 -42.56 46.84
N GLU A 20 -20.48 -41.47 47.63
CA GLU A 20 -19.78 -41.47 48.94
C GLU A 20 -20.39 -42.48 49.89
N ARG A 21 -21.72 -42.55 49.99
CA ARG A 21 -22.39 -43.55 50.83
C ARG A 21 -22.25 -45.00 50.32
N GLN A 22 -22.08 -45.16 49.00
CA GLN A 22 -21.85 -46.46 48.39
C GLN A 22 -20.37 -46.88 48.41
N ALA A 23 -19.46 -45.91 48.37
CA ALA A 23 -18.01 -46.12 48.45
C ALA A 23 -17.55 -46.55 49.86
N GLU A 24 -18.23 -46.13 50.92
CA GLU A 24 -18.05 -46.69 52.27
C GLU A 24 -18.39 -48.19 52.33
N ARG A 25 -19.08 -48.72 51.30
CA ARG A 25 -19.50 -50.14 51.26
C ARG A 25 -18.84 -51.03 50.24
N SER A 26 -18.02 -50.52 49.32
CA SER A 26 -17.27 -51.39 48.42
C SER A 26 -16.16 -50.66 47.59
N SER A 27 -14.99 -51.26 47.52
CA SER A 27 -13.79 -50.78 46.80
C SER A 27 -13.99 -50.70 45.25
N VAL A 28 -15.02 -51.27 44.69
CA VAL A 28 -15.34 -51.30 43.26
C VAL A 28 -15.90 -49.96 42.78
N ALA A 29 -16.54 -49.17 43.63
CA ALA A 29 -17.09 -47.87 43.29
C ALA A 29 -16.00 -46.82 43.09
N LEU A 30 -14.91 -46.87 43.85
CA LEU A 30 -13.75 -45.98 43.74
C LEU A 30 -12.99 -46.16 42.41
N GLN A 31 -12.91 -47.39 41.88
CA GLN A 31 -12.30 -47.63 40.55
C GLN A 31 -13.12 -47.03 39.39
N LYS A 32 -14.47 -47.02 39.52
CA LYS A 32 -15.36 -46.42 38.48
C LYS A 32 -15.28 -44.90 38.47
N ILE A 33 -15.08 -44.23 39.60
CA ILE A 33 -14.91 -42.79 39.70
C ILE A 33 -13.55 -42.38 39.09
N GLY A 34 -12.48 -43.12 39.34
CA GLY A 34 -11.16 -42.89 38.73
C GLY A 34 -11.21 -42.97 37.19
N ALA A 35 -11.90 -43.96 36.65
CA ALA A 35 -12.06 -44.16 35.22
C ALA A 35 -12.94 -43.08 34.54
N ALA A 36 -13.96 -42.54 35.23
CA ALA A 36 -14.77 -41.43 34.74
C ALA A 36 -13.98 -40.11 34.77
N GLY A 37 -13.15 -39.88 35.78
CA GLY A 37 -12.25 -38.69 35.87
C GLY A 37 -11.15 -38.68 34.79
N GLU A 38 -10.60 -39.86 34.47
CA GLU A 38 -9.65 -40.00 33.35
C GLU A 38 -10.28 -39.69 32.00
N LYS A 39 -11.50 -40.19 31.71
CA LYS A 39 -12.21 -39.88 30.48
C LYS A 39 -12.53 -38.38 30.33
N LEU A 40 -12.97 -37.72 31.38
CA LEU A 40 -13.24 -36.27 31.38
C LEU A 40 -11.96 -35.45 31.17
N ARG A 41 -10.84 -35.88 31.74
CA ARG A 41 -9.54 -35.27 31.55
C ARG A 41 -9.03 -35.43 30.10
N ASP A 42 -9.22 -36.62 29.51
CA ASP A 42 -8.81 -36.91 28.14
C ASP A 42 -9.66 -36.11 27.12
N VAL A 43 -10.95 -35.96 27.34
CA VAL A 43 -11.81 -35.09 26.54
C VAL A 43 -11.40 -33.61 26.68
N GLY A 44 -11.16 -33.15 27.91
CA GLY A 44 -10.72 -31.76 28.16
C GLY A 44 -9.36 -31.46 27.52
N SER A 45 -8.41 -32.38 27.59
CA SER A 45 -7.09 -32.23 26.98
C SER A 45 -7.14 -32.30 25.44
N ALA A 46 -8.04 -33.09 24.87
CA ALA A 46 -8.25 -33.17 23.43
C ALA A 46 -8.86 -31.87 22.87
N ILE A 47 -9.83 -31.29 23.56
CA ILE A 47 -10.44 -29.99 23.20
C ILE A 47 -9.42 -28.84 23.32
N GLU A 48 -8.63 -28.82 24.40
CA GLU A 48 -7.56 -27.84 24.59
C GLU A 48 -6.47 -27.99 23.53
N GLY A 49 -6.07 -29.22 23.20
CA GLY A 49 -5.09 -29.53 22.16
C GLY A 49 -5.57 -29.10 20.75
N ALA A 50 -6.85 -29.29 20.44
CA ALA A 50 -7.45 -28.82 19.19
C ALA A 50 -7.48 -27.29 19.14
N GLY A 51 -7.87 -26.61 20.22
CA GLY A 51 -7.87 -25.14 20.32
C GLY A 51 -6.48 -24.53 20.16
N ARG A 52 -5.46 -25.12 20.80
CA ARG A 52 -4.07 -24.66 20.68
C ARG A 52 -3.48 -24.87 19.28
N LYS A 53 -3.88 -25.90 18.55
CA LYS A 53 -3.45 -26.12 17.17
C LYS A 53 -4.11 -25.16 16.18
N LEU A 54 -5.30 -24.67 16.46
CA LEU A 54 -6.03 -23.72 15.62
C LEU A 54 -5.61 -22.25 15.88
N MET A 55 -5.16 -21.91 17.09
CA MET A 55 -4.75 -20.54 17.43
C MET A 55 -3.68 -19.94 16.51
N PRO A 56 -2.59 -20.64 16.12
CA PRO A 56 -1.59 -20.09 15.19
C PRO A 56 -2.19 -19.81 13.81
N VAL A 57 -3.07 -20.69 13.31
CA VAL A 57 -3.75 -20.53 12.02
C VAL A 57 -4.70 -19.34 12.05
N THR A 58 -5.50 -19.20 13.10
CA THR A 58 -6.42 -18.06 13.27
C THR A 58 -5.68 -16.74 13.39
N ALA A 59 -4.55 -16.71 14.10
CA ALA A 59 -3.72 -15.51 14.23
C ALA A 59 -3.03 -15.14 12.91
N ALA A 60 -2.54 -16.14 12.15
CA ALA A 60 -1.91 -15.91 10.85
C ALA A 60 -2.93 -15.41 9.81
N VAL A 61 -4.09 -16.05 9.72
CA VAL A 61 -5.18 -15.63 8.81
C VAL A 61 -5.70 -14.25 9.19
N GLY A 62 -5.91 -13.97 10.48
CA GLY A 62 -6.34 -12.66 10.96
C GLY A 62 -5.32 -11.56 10.65
N GLY A 63 -4.03 -11.84 10.81
CA GLY A 63 -2.96 -10.91 10.49
C GLY A 63 -2.85 -10.61 9.00
N LEU A 64 -2.93 -11.63 8.14
CA LEU A 64 -2.92 -11.47 6.69
C LEU A 64 -4.15 -10.70 6.20
N SER A 65 -5.34 -11.00 6.74
CA SER A 65 -6.57 -10.28 6.37
C SER A 65 -6.51 -8.80 6.76
N ALA A 66 -5.98 -8.47 7.95
CA ALA A 66 -5.84 -7.08 8.39
C ALA A 66 -4.84 -6.31 7.52
N ALA A 67 -3.72 -6.94 7.13
CA ALA A 67 -2.75 -6.33 6.23
C ALA A 67 -3.34 -6.11 4.83
N ALA A 68 -4.04 -7.10 4.27
CA ALA A 68 -4.70 -7.00 2.97
C ALA A 68 -5.77 -5.90 2.95
N VAL A 69 -6.58 -5.80 4.00
CA VAL A 69 -7.58 -4.75 4.15
C VAL A 69 -6.94 -3.37 4.19
N LYS A 70 -5.82 -3.22 4.92
CA LYS A 70 -5.11 -1.94 4.97
C LYS A 70 -4.60 -1.54 3.58
N VAL A 71 -3.91 -2.43 2.88
CA VAL A 71 -3.37 -2.17 1.54
C VAL A 71 -4.48 -1.84 0.55
N ALA A 72 -5.59 -2.59 0.55
CA ALA A 72 -6.74 -2.31 -0.30
C ALA A 72 -7.43 -0.97 0.04
N SER A 73 -7.47 -0.59 1.32
CA SER A 73 -8.02 0.70 1.75
C SER A 73 -7.12 1.86 1.32
N ASP A 74 -5.80 1.71 1.41
CA ASP A 74 -4.83 2.70 0.97
C ASP A 74 -4.95 2.92 -0.55
N PHE A 75 -5.03 1.84 -1.33
CA PHE A 75 -5.29 1.89 -2.78
C PHE A 75 -6.64 2.52 -3.13
N ASP A 76 -7.73 2.13 -2.45
CA ASP A 76 -9.06 2.71 -2.67
C ASP A 76 -9.09 4.21 -2.36
N SER A 77 -8.34 4.64 -1.33
CA SER A 77 -8.16 6.05 -1.00
C SER A 77 -7.41 6.81 -2.10
N ALA A 78 -6.30 6.26 -2.62
CA ALA A 78 -5.54 6.86 -3.71
C ALA A 78 -6.40 6.99 -4.98
N MET A 79 -7.12 5.93 -5.35
CA MET A 79 -8.03 5.96 -6.50
C MET A 79 -9.22 6.91 -6.31
N SER A 80 -9.67 7.11 -5.08
CA SER A 80 -10.71 8.11 -4.78
C SER A 80 -10.21 9.53 -5.01
N GLN A 81 -8.93 9.82 -4.74
CA GLN A 81 -8.30 11.10 -5.06
C GLN A 81 -8.20 11.30 -6.57
N VAL A 82 -7.77 10.27 -7.32
CA VAL A 82 -7.76 10.30 -8.78
C VAL A 82 -9.15 10.61 -9.33
N ALA A 83 -10.19 9.93 -8.83
CA ALA A 83 -11.58 10.18 -9.25
C ALA A 83 -12.03 11.62 -8.95
N ALA A 84 -11.69 12.13 -7.76
CA ALA A 84 -12.08 13.48 -7.35
C ALA A 84 -11.43 14.57 -8.21
N VAL A 85 -10.16 14.40 -8.60
CA VAL A 85 -9.40 15.40 -9.37
C VAL A 85 -9.68 15.29 -10.86
N SER A 86 -9.68 14.06 -11.43
CA SER A 86 -9.90 13.83 -12.86
C SER A 86 -11.37 13.95 -13.27
N GLY A 87 -12.30 13.72 -12.34
CA GLY A 87 -13.73 13.57 -12.60
C GLY A 87 -14.11 12.22 -13.20
N ALA A 88 -13.18 11.26 -13.28
CA ALA A 88 -13.41 9.91 -13.79
C ALA A 88 -14.40 9.14 -12.89
N ALA A 89 -15.37 8.47 -13.50
CA ALA A 89 -16.38 7.69 -12.80
C ALA A 89 -16.77 6.44 -13.59
N GLY A 90 -17.30 5.42 -12.89
CA GLY A 90 -17.76 4.19 -13.52
C GLY A 90 -16.64 3.51 -14.31
N LYS A 91 -16.88 3.17 -15.57
CA LYS A 91 -15.90 2.43 -16.41
C LYS A 91 -14.57 3.15 -16.62
N GLU A 92 -14.55 4.48 -16.60
CA GLU A 92 -13.31 5.24 -16.71
C GLU A 92 -12.44 5.06 -15.47
N LEU A 93 -13.06 5.15 -14.29
CA LEU A 93 -12.36 4.90 -13.03
C LEU A 93 -11.91 3.44 -12.91
N ASP A 94 -12.74 2.49 -13.36
CA ASP A 94 -12.37 1.07 -13.37
C ASP A 94 -11.14 0.84 -14.26
N ALA A 95 -11.08 1.45 -15.46
CA ALA A 95 -9.92 1.33 -16.35
C ALA A 95 -8.63 1.92 -15.71
N LEU A 96 -8.72 3.04 -14.99
CA LEU A 96 -7.59 3.61 -14.26
C LEU A 96 -7.16 2.70 -13.10
N ARG A 97 -8.10 2.10 -12.37
CA ARG A 97 -7.81 1.11 -11.32
C ARG A 97 -7.07 -0.10 -11.89
N ASP A 98 -7.58 -0.65 -12.98
CA ASP A 98 -6.96 -1.81 -13.64
C ASP A 98 -5.54 -1.48 -14.12
N LYS A 99 -5.34 -0.29 -14.72
CA LYS A 99 -4.00 0.16 -15.17
C LYS A 99 -3.05 0.39 -13.99
N ALA A 100 -3.50 0.99 -12.90
CA ALA A 100 -2.67 1.17 -11.70
C ALA A 100 -2.22 -0.18 -11.12
N ARG A 101 -3.12 -1.17 -11.08
CA ARG A 101 -2.83 -2.53 -10.64
C ARG A 101 -1.88 -3.26 -11.60
N GLU A 102 -2.11 -3.11 -12.91
CA GLU A 102 -1.20 -3.63 -13.94
C GLU A 102 0.22 -3.10 -13.72
N MET A 103 0.36 -1.79 -13.52
CA MET A 103 1.66 -1.15 -13.28
C MET A 103 2.29 -1.64 -11.97
N GLY A 104 1.50 -1.77 -10.91
CA GLY A 104 1.96 -2.32 -9.63
C GLY A 104 2.47 -3.76 -9.73
N SER A 105 1.90 -4.57 -10.63
CA SER A 105 2.34 -5.95 -10.84
C SER A 105 3.59 -6.09 -11.71
N LYS A 106 3.82 -5.13 -12.62
CA LYS A 106 4.90 -5.19 -13.64
C LYS A 106 6.14 -4.38 -13.30
N THR A 107 6.03 -3.42 -12.39
CA THR A 107 7.12 -2.49 -12.08
C THR A 107 7.59 -2.61 -10.63
N LYS A 108 8.61 -1.83 -10.24
CA LYS A 108 9.06 -1.74 -8.84
C LYS A 108 8.08 -0.97 -7.94
N PHE A 109 7.15 -0.25 -8.54
CA PHE A 109 6.19 0.57 -7.82
C PHE A 109 4.94 -0.23 -7.48
N SER A 110 4.28 0.10 -6.38
CA SER A 110 2.99 -0.48 -5.99
C SER A 110 1.84 0.11 -6.81
N ALA A 111 0.69 -0.56 -6.79
CA ALA A 111 -0.53 -0.04 -7.39
C ALA A 111 -0.98 1.30 -6.76
N SER A 112 -0.75 1.47 -5.46
CA SER A 112 -1.03 2.73 -4.75
C SER A 112 -0.14 3.87 -5.24
N GLU A 113 1.17 3.63 -5.43
CA GLU A 113 2.09 4.63 -6.00
C GLU A 113 1.74 4.96 -7.46
N ALA A 114 1.30 3.98 -8.26
CA ALA A 114 0.81 4.24 -9.61
C ALA A 114 -0.46 5.10 -9.59
N ALA A 115 -1.38 4.89 -8.65
CA ALA A 115 -2.54 5.73 -8.46
C ALA A 115 -2.17 7.16 -8.02
N GLU A 116 -1.16 7.32 -7.16
CA GLU A 116 -0.63 8.64 -6.80
C GLU A 116 -0.05 9.36 -8.01
N ALA A 117 0.71 8.68 -8.88
CA ALA A 117 1.19 9.26 -10.13
C ALA A 117 0.03 9.72 -11.03
N MET A 118 -1.02 8.90 -11.18
CA MET A 118 -2.23 9.29 -11.92
C MET A 118 -2.90 10.53 -11.31
N ASN A 119 -2.86 10.70 -9.99
CA ASN A 119 -3.39 11.90 -9.34
C ASN A 119 -2.61 13.15 -9.75
N TYR A 120 -1.27 13.10 -9.83
CA TYR A 120 -0.46 14.22 -10.37
C TYR A 120 -0.79 14.51 -11.84
N MET A 121 -0.93 13.47 -12.66
CA MET A 121 -1.37 13.64 -14.05
C MET A 121 -2.75 14.32 -14.15
N ALA A 122 -3.70 13.91 -13.31
CA ALA A 122 -5.02 14.51 -13.23
C ALA A 122 -4.97 15.98 -12.79
N MET A 123 -4.08 16.34 -11.84
CA MET A 123 -3.83 17.72 -11.43
C MET A 123 -3.25 18.57 -12.58
N ALA A 124 -2.41 17.97 -13.44
CA ALA A 124 -1.93 18.58 -14.67
C ALA A 124 -3.02 18.72 -15.77
N GLY A 125 -4.24 18.22 -15.51
CA GLY A 125 -5.39 18.32 -16.41
C GLY A 125 -5.56 17.15 -17.38
N TRP A 126 -4.76 16.09 -17.24
CA TRP A 126 -4.89 14.88 -18.06
C TRP A 126 -6.22 14.17 -17.82
N LYS A 127 -6.79 13.63 -18.88
CA LYS A 127 -8.01 12.84 -18.84
C LYS A 127 -7.68 11.35 -18.75
N THR A 128 -8.70 10.53 -18.55
CA THR A 128 -8.55 9.07 -18.41
C THR A 128 -7.70 8.47 -19.53
N GLY A 129 -7.95 8.83 -20.80
CA GLY A 129 -7.18 8.34 -21.94
C GLY A 129 -5.69 8.73 -21.84
N ASP A 130 -5.42 9.99 -21.54
CA ASP A 130 -4.07 10.53 -21.39
C ASP A 130 -3.28 9.82 -20.29
N MET A 131 -3.94 9.57 -19.14
CA MET A 131 -3.33 8.86 -18.01
C MET A 131 -3.01 7.40 -18.34
N LEU A 132 -3.92 6.72 -19.07
CA LEU A 132 -3.70 5.33 -19.50
C LEU A 132 -2.54 5.19 -20.49
N GLU A 133 -2.37 6.16 -21.39
CA GLU A 133 -1.30 6.17 -22.38
C GLU A 133 0.05 6.61 -21.77
N GLY A 134 0.03 7.58 -20.88
CA GLY A 134 1.25 8.24 -20.40
C GLY A 134 1.92 7.60 -19.18
N ILE A 135 1.19 6.86 -18.35
CA ILE A 135 1.71 6.39 -17.06
C ILE A 135 2.94 5.47 -17.18
N GLU A 136 2.98 4.63 -18.21
CA GLU A 136 4.05 3.66 -18.39
C GLU A 136 5.41 4.33 -18.62
N GLY A 137 5.44 5.34 -19.50
CA GLY A 137 6.66 6.13 -19.75
C GLY A 137 7.15 6.85 -18.51
N ILE A 138 6.24 7.45 -17.74
CA ILE A 138 6.58 8.14 -16.49
C ILE A 138 7.16 7.16 -15.45
N MET A 139 6.55 6.00 -15.29
CA MET A 139 7.02 4.99 -14.34
C MET A 139 8.37 4.39 -14.74
N ASN A 140 8.59 4.15 -16.03
CA ASN A 140 9.87 3.71 -16.55
C ASN A 140 10.97 4.75 -16.31
N LEU A 141 10.68 6.04 -16.54
CA LEU A 141 11.63 7.12 -16.26
C LEU A 141 11.96 7.24 -14.77
N ALA A 142 10.96 7.16 -13.89
CA ALA A 142 11.18 7.17 -12.45
C ALA A 142 11.99 5.95 -11.97
N ALA A 143 11.74 4.78 -12.57
CA ALA A 143 12.51 3.59 -12.28
C ALA A 143 13.96 3.68 -12.77
N ALA A 144 14.18 4.23 -13.96
CA ALA A 144 15.49 4.40 -14.59
C ALA A 144 16.34 5.46 -13.89
N SER A 145 15.73 6.57 -13.46
CA SER A 145 16.44 7.69 -12.84
C SER A 145 16.67 7.54 -11.34
N GLY A 146 15.86 6.73 -10.67
CA GLY A 146 15.81 6.65 -9.22
C GLY A 146 15.09 7.83 -8.54
N GLU A 147 14.49 8.74 -9.33
CA GLU A 147 13.66 9.83 -8.81
C GLU A 147 12.32 9.29 -8.29
N ASP A 148 11.67 10.05 -7.42
CA ASP A 148 10.33 9.72 -6.97
C ASP A 148 9.29 9.90 -8.11
N LEU A 149 8.23 9.13 -8.03
CA LEU A 149 7.22 9.06 -9.09
C LEU A 149 6.42 10.36 -9.23
N ALA A 150 6.21 11.09 -8.13
CA ALA A 150 5.52 12.39 -8.12
C ALA A 150 6.32 13.44 -8.88
N THR A 151 7.61 13.60 -8.54
CA THR A 151 8.53 14.52 -9.22
C THR A 151 8.65 14.17 -10.70
N THR A 152 8.76 12.88 -11.04
CA THR A 152 8.84 12.45 -12.44
C THR A 152 7.56 12.74 -13.20
N SER A 153 6.38 12.55 -12.57
CA SER A 153 5.09 12.90 -13.17
C SER A 153 5.00 14.40 -13.48
N ASP A 154 5.36 15.25 -12.52
CA ASP A 154 5.38 16.71 -12.73
C ASP A 154 6.32 17.12 -13.86
N ILE A 155 7.54 16.57 -13.90
CA ILE A 155 8.51 16.87 -14.94
C ILE A 155 7.95 16.55 -16.34
N VAL A 156 7.37 15.36 -16.49
CA VAL A 156 6.86 14.92 -17.80
C VAL A 156 5.60 15.69 -18.20
N THR A 157 4.62 15.82 -17.30
CA THR A 157 3.36 16.51 -17.61
C THR A 157 3.55 17.99 -17.89
N ASP A 158 4.39 18.67 -17.11
CA ASP A 158 4.73 20.09 -17.30
C ASP A 158 5.46 20.32 -18.62
N ALA A 159 6.47 19.48 -18.94
CA ALA A 159 7.23 19.62 -20.17
C ALA A 159 6.41 19.32 -21.41
N LEU A 160 5.61 18.25 -21.42
CA LEU A 160 4.71 17.91 -22.54
C LEU A 160 3.72 19.04 -22.79
N THR A 161 3.08 19.55 -21.75
CA THR A 161 2.14 20.68 -21.84
C THR A 161 2.83 21.92 -22.42
N ALA A 162 4.02 22.25 -21.92
CA ALA A 162 4.78 23.42 -22.34
C ALA A 162 5.30 23.31 -23.77
N LEU A 163 5.66 22.11 -24.23
CA LEU A 163 6.10 21.83 -25.60
C LEU A 163 4.94 21.66 -26.58
N GLY A 164 3.69 21.60 -26.11
CA GLY A 164 2.51 21.35 -26.93
C GLY A 164 2.40 19.90 -27.39
N LEU A 165 3.02 18.97 -26.70
CA LEU A 165 2.99 17.53 -26.95
C LEU A 165 1.78 16.89 -26.27
N SER A 166 1.40 15.71 -26.74
CA SER A 166 0.29 14.92 -26.18
C SER A 166 0.78 13.95 -25.09
N ALA A 167 -0.16 13.39 -24.33
CA ALA A 167 0.14 12.34 -23.35
C ALA A 167 0.77 11.08 -23.99
N ALA A 168 0.40 10.77 -25.24
CA ALA A 168 0.97 9.64 -25.99
C ALA A 168 2.50 9.81 -26.21
N ASP A 169 3.01 11.05 -26.20
CA ASP A 169 4.43 11.34 -26.38
C ASP A 169 5.23 11.15 -25.07
N SER A 170 4.58 10.83 -23.94
CA SER A 170 5.26 10.73 -22.62
C SER A 170 6.31 9.63 -22.59
N GLY A 171 6.10 8.50 -23.24
CA GLY A 171 7.09 7.42 -23.37
C GLY A 171 8.34 7.91 -24.12
N HIS A 172 8.14 8.54 -25.25
CA HIS A 172 9.26 9.10 -26.05
C HIS A 172 9.99 10.22 -25.31
N PHE A 173 9.26 11.13 -24.65
CA PHE A 173 9.88 12.17 -23.84
C PHE A 173 10.67 11.61 -22.64
N ALA A 174 10.15 10.54 -21.99
CA ALA A 174 10.85 9.81 -20.96
C ALA A 174 12.18 9.21 -21.49
N ASP A 175 12.16 8.65 -22.69
CA ASP A 175 13.33 8.10 -23.35
C ASP A 175 14.37 9.18 -23.69
N ILE A 176 13.94 10.35 -24.16
CA ILE A 176 14.80 11.53 -24.38
C ILE A 176 15.51 11.92 -23.09
N LEU A 177 14.78 12.06 -21.97
CA LEU A 177 15.36 12.41 -20.68
C LEU A 177 16.32 11.35 -20.16
N ALA A 178 15.98 10.07 -20.30
CA ALA A 178 16.81 8.95 -19.91
C ALA A 178 18.11 8.91 -20.74
N ALA A 179 18.02 9.06 -22.06
CA ALA A 179 19.15 9.09 -22.97
C ALA A 179 20.05 10.28 -22.68
N ALA A 180 19.48 11.48 -22.56
CA ALA A 180 20.28 12.70 -22.30
C ALA A 180 20.96 12.65 -20.92
N SER A 181 20.27 12.23 -19.87
CA SER A 181 20.80 12.14 -18.50
C SER A 181 21.91 11.08 -18.38
N SER A 182 21.84 9.98 -19.13
CA SER A 182 22.88 8.94 -19.13
C SER A 182 24.10 9.26 -20.00
N ASN A 183 23.98 10.24 -20.89
CA ASN A 183 25.06 10.64 -21.84
C ASN A 183 25.63 12.03 -21.58
N ALA A 184 25.11 12.77 -20.59
CA ALA A 184 25.63 14.06 -20.15
C ALA A 184 25.86 14.09 -18.64
N ASN A 185 26.57 15.09 -18.15
CA ASN A 185 26.83 15.27 -16.72
C ASN A 185 25.60 15.90 -16.00
N THR A 186 24.48 15.21 -15.98
CA THR A 186 23.23 15.68 -15.39
C THR A 186 22.39 14.49 -14.86
N ASN A 187 21.20 14.74 -14.35
CA ASN A 187 20.20 13.76 -14.01
C ASN A 187 18.80 14.23 -14.46
N VAL A 188 17.80 13.37 -14.36
CA VAL A 188 16.42 13.65 -14.80
C VAL A 188 15.83 14.85 -14.07
N ALA A 189 16.00 14.96 -12.75
CA ALA A 189 15.49 16.09 -11.97
C ALA A 189 16.12 17.43 -12.41
N MET A 190 17.44 17.47 -12.64
CA MET A 190 18.12 18.67 -13.14
C MET A 190 17.65 19.05 -14.54
N MET A 191 17.42 18.07 -15.41
CA MET A 191 16.88 18.32 -16.75
C MET A 191 15.44 18.83 -16.68
N GLY A 192 14.60 18.22 -15.85
CA GLY A 192 13.23 18.65 -15.63
C GLY A 192 13.16 20.10 -15.14
N GLU A 193 13.99 20.44 -14.14
CA GLU A 193 14.09 21.85 -13.69
C GLU A 193 14.54 22.78 -14.82
N THR A 194 15.43 22.35 -15.73
CA THR A 194 15.82 23.14 -16.88
C THR A 194 14.67 23.32 -17.88
N PHE A 195 13.95 22.23 -18.21
CA PHE A 195 12.79 22.27 -19.10
C PHE A 195 11.70 23.20 -18.59
N LYS A 196 11.41 23.21 -17.29
CA LYS A 196 10.44 24.11 -16.66
C LYS A 196 10.65 25.58 -17.03
N TYR A 197 11.89 26.01 -17.23
CA TYR A 197 12.20 27.37 -17.61
C TYR A 197 12.20 27.61 -19.13
N CYS A 198 12.60 26.66 -19.96
CA CYS A 198 12.78 26.85 -21.39
C CYS A 198 11.72 26.21 -22.26
N ALA A 199 11.01 25.14 -21.81
CA ALA A 199 10.02 24.43 -22.62
C ALA A 199 8.87 25.31 -23.13
N PRO A 200 8.32 26.28 -22.37
CA PRO A 200 7.28 27.16 -22.90
C PRO A 200 7.73 27.98 -24.12
N VAL A 201 9.01 28.39 -24.14
CA VAL A 201 9.57 29.12 -25.27
C VAL A 201 9.92 28.17 -26.40
N ALA A 202 10.51 27.03 -26.11
CA ALA A 202 10.85 26.01 -27.11
C ALA A 202 9.59 25.58 -27.87
N GLY A 203 8.51 25.21 -27.14
CA GLY A 203 7.24 24.82 -27.74
C GLY A 203 6.57 25.93 -28.56
N ALA A 204 6.57 27.17 -28.06
CA ALA A 204 6.02 28.32 -28.80
C ALA A 204 6.78 28.61 -30.11
N LEU A 205 8.06 28.26 -30.17
CA LEU A 205 8.90 28.44 -31.36
C LEU A 205 8.92 27.16 -32.24
N GLY A 206 8.33 26.08 -31.83
CA GLY A 206 8.29 24.82 -32.57
C GLY A 206 9.61 24.03 -32.53
N PHE A 207 10.46 24.27 -31.54
CA PHE A 207 11.64 23.46 -31.31
C PHE A 207 11.29 22.14 -30.64
N THR A 208 11.97 21.08 -31.05
CA THR A 208 11.71 19.73 -30.56
C THR A 208 12.26 19.50 -29.14
N ALA A 209 11.75 18.48 -28.48
CA ALA A 209 12.25 18.04 -27.18
C ALA A 209 13.70 17.52 -27.30
N GLU A 210 14.02 16.83 -28.40
CA GLU A 210 15.33 16.27 -28.72
C GLU A 210 16.38 17.33 -28.82
N ASP A 211 16.17 18.33 -29.71
CA ASP A 211 17.11 19.45 -29.92
C ASP A 211 17.33 20.24 -28.61
N THR A 212 16.23 20.44 -27.86
CA THR A 212 16.25 21.14 -26.58
C THR A 212 17.06 20.34 -25.54
N ALA A 213 16.85 19.03 -25.46
CA ALA A 213 17.55 18.13 -24.54
C ALA A 213 19.06 18.04 -24.89
N GLU A 214 19.40 18.02 -26.18
CA GLU A 214 20.80 18.04 -26.62
C GLU A 214 21.51 19.31 -26.12
N ALA A 215 20.95 20.50 -26.36
CA ALA A 215 21.52 21.75 -25.92
C ALA A 215 21.65 21.82 -24.38
N ILE A 216 20.67 21.33 -23.63
CA ILE A 216 20.72 21.23 -22.17
C ILE A 216 21.86 20.30 -21.73
N GLY A 217 22.01 19.13 -22.36
CA GLY A 217 23.07 18.17 -22.08
C GLY A 217 24.45 18.74 -22.31
N LEU A 218 24.65 19.52 -23.41
CA LEU A 218 25.90 20.21 -23.69
C LEU A 218 26.24 21.27 -22.63
N MET A 219 25.24 22.04 -22.17
CA MET A 219 25.44 22.98 -21.05
C MET A 219 25.81 22.25 -19.76
N ALA A 220 25.14 21.11 -19.50
CA ALA A 220 25.39 20.31 -18.31
C ALA A 220 26.81 19.73 -18.27
N ASN A 221 27.37 19.33 -19.40
CA ASN A 221 28.77 18.89 -19.51
C ASN A 221 29.76 20.01 -19.13
N ALA A 222 29.41 21.27 -19.38
CA ALA A 222 30.17 22.44 -18.94
C ALA A 222 29.87 22.89 -17.50
N GLY A 223 29.01 22.12 -16.74
CA GLY A 223 28.67 22.41 -15.36
C GLY A 223 27.50 23.37 -15.17
N ILE A 224 26.81 23.77 -16.23
CA ILE A 224 25.64 24.68 -16.19
C ILE A 224 24.38 23.81 -16.20
N LYS A 225 23.61 23.79 -15.08
CA LYS A 225 22.52 22.82 -14.82
C LYS A 225 21.31 23.51 -14.19
N SER A 226 20.19 22.81 -14.18
CA SER A 226 18.95 23.20 -13.49
C SER A 226 18.48 24.62 -13.91
N SER A 227 18.01 25.43 -12.97
CA SER A 227 17.47 26.77 -13.24
C SER A 227 18.45 27.72 -13.97
N GLN A 228 19.77 27.55 -13.74
CA GLN A 228 20.79 28.34 -14.44
C GLN A 228 20.82 27.98 -15.93
N ALA A 229 20.84 26.71 -16.27
CA ALA A 229 20.73 26.23 -17.64
C ALA A 229 19.41 26.65 -18.29
N GLY A 230 18.29 26.52 -17.55
CA GLY A 230 16.97 26.89 -18.02
C GLY A 230 16.85 28.38 -18.35
N THR A 231 17.41 29.24 -17.50
CA THR A 231 17.45 30.69 -17.76
C THR A 231 18.29 31.03 -18.97
N ALA A 232 19.48 30.41 -19.09
CA ALA A 232 20.37 30.62 -20.23
C ALA A 232 19.72 30.10 -21.53
N MET A 233 19.11 28.90 -21.48
CA MET A 233 18.42 28.30 -22.62
C MET A 233 17.24 29.16 -23.09
N ARG A 234 16.37 29.60 -22.18
CA ARG A 234 15.26 30.48 -22.50
C ARG A 234 15.73 31.76 -23.20
N THR A 235 16.81 32.38 -22.67
CA THR A 235 17.38 33.58 -23.28
C THR A 235 17.96 33.30 -24.67
N MET A 236 18.69 32.19 -24.83
CA MET A 236 19.21 31.74 -26.11
C MET A 236 18.12 31.55 -27.15
N LEU A 237 17.06 30.77 -26.81
CA LEU A 237 15.95 30.53 -27.71
C LEU A 237 15.26 31.83 -28.17
N THR A 238 15.02 32.77 -27.24
CA THR A 238 14.43 34.07 -27.59
C THR A 238 15.34 34.91 -28.46
N SER A 239 16.66 34.86 -28.26
CA SER A 239 17.63 35.58 -29.09
C SER A 239 17.73 35.02 -30.50
N LEU A 240 17.44 33.73 -30.70
CA LEU A 240 17.45 33.07 -32.01
C LEU A 240 16.18 33.36 -32.85
N THR A 241 15.18 34.07 -32.32
CA THR A 241 13.98 34.43 -33.09
C THR A 241 14.18 35.61 -34.04
N GLY A 242 15.27 36.37 -33.85
CA GLY A 242 15.62 37.52 -34.68
C GLY A 242 16.71 37.21 -35.71
N GLU A 243 17.17 38.23 -36.34
CA GLU A 243 18.34 38.16 -37.21
C GLU A 243 19.60 37.93 -36.33
N VAL A 244 20.32 36.83 -36.59
CA VAL A 244 21.51 36.46 -35.86
C VAL A 244 22.72 36.76 -36.73
N THR A 245 23.37 37.90 -36.47
CA THR A 245 24.59 38.33 -37.22
C THR A 245 25.78 38.34 -36.30
N PHE A 246 26.83 37.68 -36.72
CA PHE A 246 28.11 37.63 -36.06
C PHE A 246 29.15 38.47 -36.81
N VAL A 247 30.05 39.08 -36.08
CA VAL A 247 31.14 39.91 -36.64
C VAL A 247 32.47 39.26 -36.27
N GLY A 248 33.33 39.03 -37.26
CA GLY A 248 34.66 38.46 -37.06
C GLY A 248 35.68 38.94 -38.12
N ASP A 249 36.90 39.11 -37.72
CA ASP A 249 37.97 39.57 -38.60
C ASP A 249 38.19 38.64 -39.81
N ALA A 250 37.91 37.34 -39.65
CA ALA A 250 38.09 36.34 -40.69
C ALA A 250 37.04 36.39 -41.82
N PHE A 251 35.78 36.85 -41.51
CA PHE A 251 34.65 36.79 -42.46
C PHE A 251 33.84 38.10 -42.56
N GLY A 252 34.14 39.12 -41.74
CA GLY A 252 33.34 40.34 -41.66
C GLY A 252 32.03 40.12 -40.92
N GLU A 253 30.91 40.33 -41.61
CA GLU A 253 29.57 40.03 -41.07
C GLU A 253 29.04 38.70 -41.66
N LEU A 254 28.53 37.85 -40.81
CA LEU A 254 27.91 36.58 -41.18
C LEU A 254 26.54 36.46 -40.52
N THR A 255 25.48 36.39 -41.32
CA THR A 255 24.12 36.19 -40.85
C THR A 255 23.73 34.71 -40.88
N VAL A 256 23.37 34.18 -39.74
CA VAL A 256 22.83 32.82 -39.59
C VAL A 256 21.32 32.87 -39.86
N GLN A 257 20.86 32.06 -40.78
CA GLN A 257 19.42 31.92 -41.06
C GLN A 257 18.75 31.11 -39.95
N THR A 258 17.78 31.68 -39.27
CA THR A 258 17.03 31.04 -38.17
C THR A 258 15.64 30.55 -38.59
N VAL A 259 15.13 31.04 -39.76
CA VAL A 259 13.79 30.73 -40.26
C VAL A 259 13.85 30.09 -41.64
N ASN A 260 12.90 29.23 -41.89
CA ASN A 260 12.62 28.62 -43.20
C ASN A 260 11.92 29.62 -44.15
N ALA A 261 11.80 29.28 -45.43
CA ALA A 261 11.12 30.08 -46.41
C ALA A 261 9.62 30.29 -46.16
N ASP A 262 9.02 29.39 -45.39
CA ASP A 262 7.60 29.43 -44.98
C ASP A 262 7.37 30.24 -43.68
N GLY A 263 8.42 30.75 -43.09
CA GLY A 263 8.40 31.52 -41.83
C GLY A 263 8.47 30.70 -40.54
N SER A 264 8.54 29.38 -40.64
CA SER A 264 8.77 28.52 -39.47
C SER A 264 10.25 28.60 -39.02
N MET A 265 10.50 28.29 -37.74
CA MET A 265 11.90 28.17 -37.27
C MET A 265 12.57 26.96 -37.92
N ARG A 266 13.85 27.08 -38.23
CA ARG A 266 14.70 25.92 -38.57
C ARG A 266 14.90 25.06 -37.29
N SER A 267 15.38 23.81 -37.44
CA SER A 267 15.70 23.00 -36.27
C SER A 267 16.74 23.74 -35.39
N LEU A 268 16.63 23.61 -34.09
CA LEU A 268 17.57 24.23 -33.14
C LEU A 268 18.97 23.66 -33.35
N GLY A 269 19.09 22.38 -33.66
CA GLY A 269 20.34 21.71 -33.98
C GLY A 269 21.06 22.33 -35.16
N ASP A 270 20.37 22.64 -36.28
CA ASP A 270 20.91 23.28 -37.47
C ASP A 270 21.35 24.71 -37.19
N ILE A 271 20.49 25.50 -36.50
CA ILE A 271 20.83 26.89 -36.13
C ILE A 271 22.08 26.93 -35.25
N LEU A 272 22.17 26.09 -34.23
CA LEU A 272 23.33 26.00 -33.34
C LEU A 272 24.57 25.46 -34.07
N GLY A 273 24.39 24.59 -35.06
CA GLY A 273 25.44 24.10 -35.94
C GLY A 273 26.09 25.23 -36.75
N ASP A 274 25.27 26.06 -37.40
CA ASP A 274 25.71 27.22 -38.16
C ASP A 274 26.43 28.27 -37.24
N CYS A 275 25.85 28.49 -36.04
CA CYS A 275 26.51 29.36 -35.05
C CYS A 275 27.88 28.80 -34.63
N ARG A 276 28.01 27.50 -34.39
CA ARG A 276 29.31 26.87 -34.07
C ARG A 276 30.31 27.00 -35.22
N ALA A 277 29.85 26.85 -36.46
CA ALA A 277 30.69 27.02 -37.65
C ALA A 277 31.25 28.45 -37.73
N ALA A 278 30.45 29.48 -37.47
CA ALA A 278 30.89 30.86 -37.36
C ALA A 278 31.90 31.06 -36.22
N PHE A 279 31.58 30.56 -35.03
CA PHE A 279 32.41 30.66 -33.82
C PHE A 279 33.78 29.97 -33.98
N SER A 280 33.85 28.89 -34.75
CA SER A 280 35.11 28.19 -35.02
C SER A 280 36.16 29.05 -35.71
N GLN A 281 35.73 30.09 -36.43
CA GLN A 281 36.59 31.01 -37.22
C GLN A 281 36.95 32.27 -36.43
N MET A 282 36.42 32.44 -35.20
CA MET A 282 36.66 33.63 -34.37
C MET A 282 37.78 33.43 -33.37
N SER A 283 38.45 34.50 -33.00
CA SER A 283 39.31 34.59 -31.82
C SER A 283 38.48 34.49 -30.53
N GLU A 284 39.12 34.20 -29.40
CA GLU A 284 38.47 34.12 -28.09
C GLU A 284 37.74 35.42 -27.71
N ALA A 285 38.37 36.59 -28.03
CA ALA A 285 37.76 37.88 -27.76
C ALA A 285 36.51 38.14 -28.60
N GLU A 286 36.55 37.79 -29.88
CA GLU A 286 35.37 37.90 -30.78
C GLU A 286 34.25 36.97 -30.35
N ARG A 287 34.53 35.71 -29.92
CA ARG A 287 33.55 34.78 -29.38
C ARG A 287 32.84 35.36 -28.17
N ALA A 288 33.62 35.92 -27.22
CA ALA A 288 33.04 36.54 -26.02
C ALA A 288 32.17 37.76 -26.38
N ALA A 289 32.63 38.64 -27.26
CA ALA A 289 31.88 39.83 -27.68
C ALA A 289 30.58 39.48 -28.41
N ASN A 290 30.62 38.52 -29.37
CA ASN A 290 29.46 38.07 -30.10
C ASN A 290 28.46 37.33 -29.21
N ALA A 291 28.94 36.49 -28.27
CA ALA A 291 28.08 35.82 -27.28
C ALA A 291 27.40 36.82 -26.35
N GLU A 292 28.12 37.83 -25.83
CA GLU A 292 27.53 38.88 -25.02
C GLU A 292 26.50 39.70 -25.80
N ALA A 293 26.79 40.03 -27.04
CA ALA A 293 25.89 40.79 -27.89
C ALA A 293 24.60 40.04 -28.19
N LEU A 294 24.66 38.71 -28.42
CA LEU A 294 23.50 37.90 -28.76
C LEU A 294 22.64 37.58 -27.55
N VAL A 295 23.22 37.05 -26.46
CA VAL A 295 22.44 36.50 -25.33
C VAL A 295 22.62 37.29 -24.02
N GLY A 296 23.45 38.33 -24.03
CA GLY A 296 23.77 39.11 -22.84
C GLY A 296 24.65 38.37 -21.82
N LYS A 297 25.16 39.11 -20.82
CA LYS A 297 26.10 38.59 -19.83
C LYS A 297 25.60 37.40 -19.03
N ASN A 298 24.31 37.38 -18.71
CA ASN A 298 23.74 36.36 -17.84
C ASN A 298 23.64 34.99 -18.53
N ALA A 299 23.38 34.95 -19.84
CA ALA A 299 23.25 33.71 -20.61
C ALA A 299 24.50 33.35 -21.40
N MET A 300 25.49 34.24 -21.44
CA MET A 300 26.75 34.09 -22.21
C MET A 300 27.46 32.77 -21.89
N SER A 301 27.56 32.41 -20.60
CA SER A 301 28.25 31.17 -20.22
C SER A 301 27.54 29.93 -20.76
N GLY A 302 26.19 29.88 -20.73
CA GLY A 302 25.41 28.79 -21.31
C GLY A 302 25.54 28.69 -22.82
N PHE A 303 25.46 29.81 -23.50
CA PHE A 303 25.64 29.87 -24.96
C PHE A 303 27.06 29.44 -25.37
N LEU A 304 28.10 29.97 -24.72
CA LEU A 304 29.49 29.56 -24.99
C LEU A 304 29.74 28.08 -24.69
N ALA A 305 29.07 27.51 -23.67
CA ALA A 305 29.14 26.08 -23.39
C ALA A 305 28.66 25.24 -24.58
N VAL A 306 27.56 25.65 -25.21
CA VAL A 306 27.00 24.98 -26.40
C VAL A 306 27.89 25.23 -27.63
N MET A 307 28.40 26.45 -27.81
CA MET A 307 29.27 26.79 -28.96
C MET A 307 30.64 26.11 -28.92
N ASN A 308 31.23 25.96 -27.73
CA ASN A 308 32.54 25.35 -27.53
C ASN A 308 32.51 23.85 -27.23
N ALA A 309 31.33 23.22 -27.32
CA ALA A 309 31.18 21.79 -27.10
C ALA A 309 32.05 20.99 -28.07
N ALA A 310 32.68 19.92 -27.57
CA ALA A 310 33.51 19.08 -28.41
C ALA A 310 32.65 18.33 -29.44
N PRO A 311 33.10 18.21 -30.70
CA PRO A 311 32.31 17.48 -31.72
C PRO A 311 31.88 16.07 -31.29
N GLY A 312 32.74 15.35 -30.56
CA GLY A 312 32.42 14.01 -30.04
C GLY A 312 31.31 14.00 -28.98
N ASP A 313 31.19 15.06 -28.16
CA ASP A 313 30.10 15.20 -27.20
C ASP A 313 28.77 15.49 -27.89
N ILE A 314 28.80 16.33 -28.92
CA ILE A 314 27.63 16.65 -29.76
C ILE A 314 27.14 15.40 -30.46
N GLU A 315 28.04 14.68 -31.16
CA GLU A 315 27.68 13.44 -31.88
C GLU A 315 27.15 12.37 -30.93
N LYS A 316 27.77 12.20 -29.76
CA LYS A 316 27.34 11.25 -28.72
C LYS A 316 25.93 11.56 -28.23
N LEU A 317 25.66 12.81 -27.84
CA LEU A 317 24.33 13.21 -27.35
C LEU A 317 23.29 13.15 -28.45
N ASN A 318 23.56 13.68 -29.63
CA ASN A 318 22.68 13.64 -30.78
C ASN A 318 22.29 12.19 -31.14
N SER A 319 23.30 11.30 -31.26
CA SER A 319 23.04 9.89 -31.55
C SER A 319 22.24 9.21 -30.45
N ALA A 320 22.53 9.47 -29.17
CA ALA A 320 21.85 8.87 -28.06
C ALA A 320 20.39 9.32 -27.98
N ILE A 321 20.10 10.59 -28.19
CA ILE A 321 18.76 11.18 -28.12
C ILE A 321 17.92 10.78 -29.33
N ASN A 322 18.46 10.83 -30.56
CA ASN A 322 17.73 10.46 -31.76
C ASN A 322 17.46 8.95 -31.91
N ASN A 323 18.12 8.12 -31.12
CA ASN A 323 17.90 6.67 -31.05
C ASN A 323 17.46 6.22 -29.64
N CYS A 324 16.70 7.07 -28.94
CA CYS A 324 16.38 6.86 -27.54
C CYS A 324 15.26 5.88 -27.27
N ASP A 325 14.46 5.49 -28.25
CA ASP A 325 13.28 4.67 -28.06
C ASP A 325 13.53 3.44 -27.18
N GLY A 326 12.72 3.28 -26.14
CA GLY A 326 12.82 2.23 -25.13
C GLY A 326 14.01 2.37 -24.16
N THR A 327 14.70 3.52 -24.14
CA THR A 327 15.86 3.73 -23.26
C THR A 327 15.47 3.76 -21.79
N ALA A 328 14.37 4.42 -21.43
CA ALA A 328 13.88 4.48 -20.06
C ALA A 328 13.52 3.08 -19.54
N GLU A 329 12.85 2.27 -20.36
CA GLU A 329 12.49 0.89 -20.02
C GLU A 329 13.74 0.01 -19.81
N ARG A 330 14.67 -0.01 -20.76
CA ARG A 330 15.93 -0.77 -20.64
C ARG A 330 16.77 -0.35 -19.44
N MET A 331 16.81 0.93 -19.13
CA MET A 331 17.49 1.44 -17.94
C MET A 331 16.79 1.01 -16.67
N ALA A 332 15.45 1.07 -16.63
CA ALA A 332 14.65 0.60 -15.50
C ALA A 332 14.86 -0.90 -15.24
N GLU A 333 14.85 -1.72 -16.29
CA GLU A 333 15.16 -3.16 -16.20
C GLU A 333 16.57 -3.39 -15.64
N THR A 334 17.58 -2.70 -16.17
CA THR A 334 18.96 -2.82 -15.69
C THR A 334 19.10 -2.41 -14.22
N MET A 335 18.43 -1.33 -13.80
CA MET A 335 18.43 -0.86 -12.42
C MET A 335 17.75 -1.86 -11.45
N GLN A 336 16.83 -2.67 -11.96
CA GLN A 336 16.10 -3.67 -11.19
C GLN A 336 16.70 -5.09 -11.29
N ASP A 337 17.64 -5.33 -12.19
CA ASP A 337 18.32 -6.61 -12.37
C ASP A 337 19.37 -6.87 -11.27
N ASN A 338 18.87 -6.88 -10.04
CA ASN A 338 19.64 -7.21 -8.85
C ASN A 338 18.69 -7.72 -7.75
N LEU A 339 19.23 -8.33 -6.68
CA LEU A 339 18.43 -8.90 -5.61
C LEU A 339 17.48 -7.88 -4.95
N ALA A 340 17.95 -6.63 -4.75
CA ALA A 340 17.11 -5.59 -4.13
C ALA A 340 15.93 -5.21 -5.05
N GLY A 341 16.18 -5.07 -6.35
CA GLY A 341 15.13 -4.83 -7.36
C GLY A 341 14.11 -5.97 -7.41
N GLN A 342 14.57 -7.21 -7.46
CA GLN A 342 13.69 -8.39 -7.46
C GLN A 342 12.83 -8.47 -6.19
N LEU A 343 13.39 -8.15 -5.01
CA LEU A 343 12.63 -8.09 -3.76
C LEU A 343 11.60 -6.94 -3.76
N THR A 344 11.93 -5.81 -4.38
CA THR A 344 11.00 -4.69 -4.51
C THR A 344 9.82 -5.05 -5.42
N ILE A 345 10.08 -5.67 -6.57
CA ILE A 345 9.04 -6.17 -7.48
C ILE A 345 8.17 -7.23 -6.78
N LEU A 346 8.79 -8.17 -6.06
CA LEU A 346 8.05 -9.17 -5.28
C LEU A 346 7.13 -8.51 -4.23
N LYS A 347 7.61 -7.45 -3.55
CA LYS A 347 6.80 -6.69 -2.61
C LYS A 347 5.59 -6.06 -3.31
N SER A 348 5.77 -5.43 -4.46
CA SER A 348 4.68 -4.83 -5.25
C SER A 348 3.66 -5.88 -5.71
N GLN A 349 4.12 -7.07 -6.12
CA GLN A 349 3.25 -8.19 -6.45
C GLN A 349 2.47 -8.72 -5.25
N LEU A 350 3.07 -8.73 -4.05
CA LEU A 350 2.39 -9.10 -2.82
C LEU A 350 1.36 -8.03 -2.40
N GLU A 351 1.62 -6.76 -2.67
CA GLU A 351 0.65 -5.68 -2.48
C GLU A 351 -0.54 -5.84 -3.42
N GLU A 352 -0.31 -6.19 -4.69
CA GLU A 352 -1.38 -6.47 -5.65
C GLU A 352 -2.26 -7.66 -5.20
N LEU A 353 -1.63 -8.72 -4.71
CA LEU A 353 -2.36 -9.85 -4.11
C LEU A 353 -3.17 -9.40 -2.89
N ALA A 354 -2.61 -8.52 -2.05
CA ALA A 354 -3.30 -7.98 -0.89
C ALA A 354 -4.48 -7.09 -1.29
N ILE A 355 -4.37 -6.28 -2.35
CA ILE A 355 -5.49 -5.51 -2.92
C ILE A 355 -6.61 -6.46 -3.36
N SER A 356 -6.28 -7.50 -4.12
CA SER A 356 -7.25 -8.49 -4.59
C SER A 356 -8.01 -9.18 -3.44
N ILE A 357 -7.30 -9.59 -2.39
CA ILE A 357 -7.91 -10.16 -1.17
C ILE A 357 -8.76 -9.11 -0.44
N GLY A 358 -8.24 -7.89 -0.33
CA GLY A 358 -8.92 -6.79 0.33
C GLY A 358 -10.22 -6.40 -0.37
N GLU A 359 -10.26 -6.37 -1.70
CA GLU A 359 -11.47 -6.09 -2.47
C GLU A 359 -12.58 -7.11 -2.22
N ILE A 360 -12.23 -8.39 -2.07
CA ILE A 360 -13.20 -9.45 -1.70
C ILE A 360 -13.78 -9.20 -0.29
N LEU A 361 -12.95 -8.69 0.64
CA LEU A 361 -13.34 -8.44 2.02
C LEU A 361 -14.05 -7.09 2.22
N MET A 362 -13.79 -6.11 1.36
CA MET A 362 -14.25 -4.73 1.50
C MET A 362 -15.77 -4.57 1.64
N PRO A 363 -16.64 -5.26 0.87
CA PRO A 363 -18.09 -5.17 1.05
C PRO A 363 -18.53 -5.58 2.47
N SER A 364 -17.95 -6.67 2.99
CA SER A 364 -18.25 -7.14 4.34
C SER A 364 -17.79 -6.16 5.41
N ILE A 365 -16.63 -5.54 5.22
CA ILE A 365 -16.09 -4.53 6.13
C ILE A 365 -16.95 -3.27 6.12
N ARG A 366 -17.35 -2.78 4.94
CA ARG A 366 -18.27 -1.63 4.83
C ARG A 366 -19.59 -1.88 5.54
N GLN A 367 -20.14 -3.10 5.49
CA GLN A 367 -21.33 -3.48 6.26
C GLN A 367 -21.07 -3.42 7.78
N ILE A 368 -19.94 -3.98 8.23
CA ILE A 368 -19.56 -3.94 9.66
C ILE A 368 -19.40 -2.51 10.14
N VAL A 369 -18.72 -1.66 9.35
CA VAL A 369 -18.56 -0.22 9.65
C VAL A 369 -19.92 0.47 9.73
N GLY A 370 -20.83 0.20 8.79
CA GLY A 370 -22.19 0.74 8.81
C GLY A 370 -22.97 0.32 10.06
N TRP A 371 -22.82 -0.92 10.51
CA TRP A 371 -23.45 -1.37 11.77
C TRP A 371 -22.84 -0.72 13.00
N ILE A 372 -21.49 -0.56 13.03
CA ILE A 372 -20.81 0.15 14.13
C ILE A 372 -21.27 1.61 14.17
N GLN A 373 -21.38 2.27 13.02
CA GLN A 373 -21.91 3.64 12.92
C GLN A 373 -23.36 3.70 13.44
N GLY A 374 -24.23 2.78 12.98
CA GLY A 374 -25.60 2.71 13.48
C GLY A 374 -25.68 2.44 14.99
N LEU A 375 -24.79 1.63 15.54
CA LEU A 375 -24.68 1.40 16.99
C LEU A 375 -24.20 2.67 17.72
N VAL A 376 -23.20 3.37 17.16
CA VAL A 376 -22.70 4.63 17.71
C VAL A 376 -23.78 5.70 17.69
N ASP A 377 -24.51 5.84 16.59
CA ASP A 377 -25.61 6.81 16.46
C ASP A 377 -26.73 6.48 17.44
N TRP A 378 -27.09 5.20 17.60
CA TRP A 378 -28.05 4.74 18.60
C TRP A 378 -27.56 5.08 20.02
N LEU A 379 -26.30 4.77 20.36
CA LEU A 379 -25.71 5.09 21.66
C LEU A 379 -25.69 6.60 21.92
N ASN A 380 -25.40 7.39 20.89
CA ASN A 380 -25.39 8.86 20.97
C ASN A 380 -26.81 9.44 21.21
N GLY A 381 -27.82 8.78 20.68
CA GLY A 381 -29.23 9.14 20.88
C GLY A 381 -29.80 8.79 22.25
N LEU A 382 -29.09 7.99 23.08
CA LEU A 382 -29.54 7.61 24.42
C LEU A 382 -29.32 8.75 25.43
N ASP A 383 -30.18 8.83 26.45
CA ASP A 383 -30.01 9.72 27.59
C ASP A 383 -28.79 9.34 28.45
N GLU A 384 -28.26 10.29 29.22
CA GLU A 384 -27.07 10.08 30.05
C GLU A 384 -27.21 8.96 31.10
N GLY A 385 -28.42 8.75 31.62
CA GLY A 385 -28.68 7.68 32.57
C GLY A 385 -28.49 6.32 31.94
N THR A 386 -29.06 6.11 30.76
CA THR A 386 -28.96 4.87 29.99
C THR A 386 -27.53 4.63 29.51
N LYS A 387 -26.80 5.68 29.07
CA LYS A 387 -25.37 5.59 28.72
C LYS A 387 -24.53 5.10 29.90
N LYS A 388 -24.74 5.63 31.10
CA LYS A 388 -24.02 5.19 32.30
C LYS A 388 -24.28 3.71 32.63
N VAL A 389 -25.51 3.24 32.47
CA VAL A 389 -25.85 1.82 32.70
C VAL A 389 -25.11 0.94 31.68
N ILE A 390 -25.12 1.29 30.40
CA ILE A 390 -24.42 0.52 29.35
C ILE A 390 -22.91 0.48 29.60
N VAL A 391 -22.28 1.62 29.92
CA VAL A 391 -20.86 1.68 30.25
C VAL A 391 -20.54 0.82 31.48
N THR A 392 -21.39 0.87 32.51
CA THR A 392 -21.19 0.06 33.71
C THR A 392 -21.29 -1.44 33.40
N VAL A 393 -22.29 -1.84 32.59
CA VAL A 393 -22.44 -3.23 32.15
C VAL A 393 -21.24 -3.68 31.30
N ALA A 394 -20.75 -2.84 30.38
CA ALA A 394 -19.58 -3.14 29.56
C ALA A 394 -18.30 -3.26 30.39
N LEU A 395 -18.10 -2.40 31.40
CA LEU A 395 -16.97 -2.51 32.34
C LEU A 395 -17.06 -3.79 33.17
N VAL A 396 -18.23 -4.18 33.61
CA VAL A 396 -18.47 -5.44 34.34
C VAL A 396 -18.18 -6.62 33.42
N ALA A 397 -18.65 -6.62 32.17
CA ALA A 397 -18.38 -7.65 31.18
C ALA A 397 -16.88 -7.78 30.86
N ALA A 398 -16.16 -6.67 30.73
CA ALA A 398 -14.73 -6.66 30.51
C ALA A 398 -13.93 -7.20 31.70
N ALA A 399 -14.41 -6.96 32.93
CA ALA A 399 -13.80 -7.51 34.15
C ALA A 399 -14.04 -9.02 34.33
N LEU A 400 -15.07 -9.58 33.68
CA LEU A 400 -15.41 -11.00 33.79
C LEU A 400 -14.44 -11.94 33.05
N GLY A 401 -13.80 -11.47 31.96
CA GLY A 401 -12.84 -12.28 31.20
C GLY A 401 -11.72 -12.86 32.05
N PRO A 402 -10.95 -12.04 32.78
CA PRO A 402 -9.92 -12.51 33.71
C PRO A 402 -10.46 -13.41 34.82
N VAL A 403 -11.66 -13.13 35.35
CA VAL A 403 -12.29 -13.94 36.40
C VAL A 403 -12.63 -15.35 35.90
N LEU A 404 -13.17 -15.47 34.68
CA LEU A 404 -13.50 -16.77 34.08
C LEU A 404 -12.24 -17.62 33.83
N ILE A 405 -11.12 -17.00 33.48
CA ILE A 405 -9.83 -17.70 33.33
C ILE A 405 -9.37 -18.26 34.69
N VAL A 406 -9.50 -17.48 35.76
CA VAL A 406 -9.13 -17.91 37.11
C VAL A 406 -10.06 -19.04 37.58
N VAL A 407 -11.37 -18.91 37.39
CA VAL A 407 -12.35 -19.96 37.73
C VAL A 407 -12.06 -21.24 36.95
N GLY A 408 -11.78 -21.15 35.65
CA GLY A 408 -11.39 -22.29 34.82
C GLY A 408 -10.14 -23.01 35.33
N LYS A 409 -9.13 -22.27 35.78
CA LYS A 409 -7.91 -22.84 36.39
C LYS A 409 -8.19 -23.48 37.74
N VAL A 410 -9.06 -22.89 38.55
CA VAL A 410 -9.46 -23.46 39.87
C VAL A 410 -10.24 -24.75 39.67
N VAL A 411 -11.22 -24.79 38.77
CA VAL A 411 -11.99 -25.99 38.45
C VAL A 411 -11.09 -27.10 37.89
N GLY A 412 -10.13 -26.74 37.02
CA GLY A 412 -9.11 -27.69 36.54
C GLY A 412 -8.21 -28.24 37.63
N ALA A 413 -7.80 -27.40 38.60
CA ALA A 413 -7.01 -27.83 39.76
C ALA A 413 -7.80 -28.75 40.70
N VAL A 414 -9.08 -28.46 40.93
CA VAL A 414 -9.99 -29.33 41.71
C VAL A 414 -10.18 -30.68 41.03
N GLY A 415 -10.36 -30.68 39.67
CA GLY A 415 -10.43 -31.92 38.89
C GLY A 415 -9.12 -32.75 39.00
N THR A 416 -7.98 -32.10 39.03
CA THR A 416 -6.68 -32.78 39.24
C THR A 416 -6.56 -33.37 40.66
N ILE A 417 -6.98 -32.66 41.69
CA ILE A 417 -7.04 -33.15 43.05
C ILE A 417 -7.94 -34.36 43.19
N LEU A 418 -9.12 -34.32 42.57
CA LEU A 418 -10.07 -35.46 42.62
C LEU A 418 -9.55 -36.72 41.90
N THR A 419 -8.69 -36.58 40.90
CA THR A 419 -8.03 -37.73 40.23
C THR A 419 -6.84 -38.29 40.96
N VAL A 420 -6.21 -37.51 41.85
CA VAL A 420 -5.03 -37.93 42.65
C VAL A 420 -5.45 -38.58 43.96
N VAL A 421 -6.58 -38.17 44.56
CA VAL A 421 -7.06 -38.67 45.85
C VAL A 421 -7.26 -40.19 45.89
N PRO A 422 -7.82 -40.88 44.85
CA PRO A 422 -7.92 -42.34 44.88
C PRO A 422 -6.61 -43.10 44.86
N LYS A 423 -5.54 -42.48 44.32
CA LYS A 423 -4.20 -43.11 44.25
C LYS A 423 -3.43 -43.02 45.58
N VAL A 424 -3.87 -42.19 46.51
CA VAL A 424 -3.19 -41.91 47.80
C VAL A 424 -3.98 -42.47 48.99
N ALA A 425 -5.04 -43.25 48.77
CA ALA A 425 -5.97 -43.77 49.79
C ALA A 425 -5.34 -44.68 50.89
N GLY A 426 -4.03 -44.91 50.81
CA GLY A 426 -3.28 -45.63 51.89
C GLY A 426 -2.62 -44.73 52.96
N ALA A 427 -2.72 -43.37 52.86
CA ALA A 427 -2.07 -42.42 53.78
C ALA A 427 -3.02 -41.33 54.33
N VAL A 428 -4.31 -41.56 54.36
CA VAL A 428 -5.33 -40.52 54.27
C VAL A 428 -5.85 -39.93 55.58
N SER A 429 -5.46 -40.36 56.73
CA SER A 429 -6.00 -39.78 57.98
C SER A 429 -5.56 -38.29 58.23
N GLY A 430 -4.46 -37.83 57.62
CA GLY A 430 -4.00 -36.45 57.79
C GLY A 430 -4.55 -35.46 56.75
N VAL A 431 -4.93 -35.95 55.54
CA VAL A 431 -5.37 -35.11 54.42
C VAL A 431 -6.82 -34.67 54.58
N ILE A 432 -7.67 -35.50 55.17
CA ILE A 432 -9.08 -35.18 55.45
C ILE A 432 -9.20 -33.97 56.38
N GLY A 433 -8.35 -33.89 57.42
CA GLY A 433 -8.36 -32.75 58.34
C GLY A 433 -7.90 -31.42 57.67
N PHE A 434 -6.97 -31.48 56.75
CA PHE A 434 -6.50 -30.30 55.98
C PHE A 434 -7.56 -29.83 54.96
N VAL A 435 -8.18 -30.76 54.25
CA VAL A 435 -9.19 -30.43 53.24
C VAL A 435 -10.46 -29.84 53.86
N SER A 436 -10.96 -30.46 54.94
CA SER A 436 -12.18 -29.98 55.61
C SER A 436 -11.97 -28.73 56.47
N GLY A 437 -10.75 -28.54 57.05
CA GLY A 437 -10.47 -27.40 57.93
C GLY A 437 -9.96 -26.13 57.21
N THR A 438 -9.34 -26.28 56.03
CA THR A 438 -8.67 -25.17 55.37
C THR A 438 -9.19 -24.91 53.94
N VAL A 439 -9.32 -25.94 53.11
CA VAL A 439 -9.64 -25.81 51.69
C VAL A 439 -11.13 -25.51 51.47
N VAL A 440 -12.03 -26.22 52.19
CA VAL A 440 -13.46 -26.01 52.05
C VAL A 440 -13.94 -24.62 52.51
N PRO A 441 -13.46 -24.07 53.64
CA PRO A 441 -13.81 -22.70 54.04
C PRO A 441 -13.23 -21.65 53.08
N ALA A 442 -12.04 -21.87 52.52
CA ALA A 442 -11.47 -20.96 51.50
C ALA A 442 -12.25 -20.97 50.18
N LEU A 443 -12.66 -22.17 49.74
CA LEU A 443 -13.52 -22.29 48.53
C LEU A 443 -14.90 -21.68 48.74
N SER A 444 -15.51 -21.87 49.92
CA SER A 444 -16.83 -21.29 50.21
C SER A 444 -16.77 -19.76 50.28
N ALA A 445 -15.68 -19.17 50.77
CA ALA A 445 -15.46 -17.73 50.76
C ALA A 445 -15.29 -17.19 49.33
N VAL A 446 -14.59 -17.91 48.44
CA VAL A 446 -14.42 -17.56 47.02
C VAL A 446 -15.75 -17.67 46.28
N VAL A 447 -16.52 -18.73 46.50
CA VAL A 447 -17.85 -18.94 45.92
C VAL A 447 -18.85 -17.89 46.40
N ALA A 448 -18.80 -17.49 47.67
CA ALA A 448 -19.65 -16.40 48.18
C ALA A 448 -19.28 -15.04 47.62
N ALA A 449 -17.99 -14.77 47.35
CA ALA A 449 -17.52 -13.55 46.72
C ALA A 449 -17.91 -13.46 45.21
N ILE A 450 -18.06 -14.60 44.54
CA ILE A 450 -18.38 -14.69 43.10
C ILE A 450 -19.90 -14.85 42.85
N GLY A 451 -20.70 -15.06 43.90
CA GLY A 451 -22.12 -15.42 43.78
C GLY A 451 -23.01 -14.46 42.98
N TRP A 452 -22.63 -13.20 42.78
CA TRP A 452 -23.35 -12.22 41.93
C TRP A 452 -22.91 -12.28 40.45
N VAL A 453 -21.76 -12.84 40.14
CA VAL A 453 -21.19 -12.91 38.79
C VAL A 453 -22.01 -13.74 37.82
N PRO A 454 -22.52 -14.95 38.19
CA PRO A 454 -23.42 -15.71 37.34
C PRO A 454 -24.72 -14.96 37.00
N ILE A 455 -25.25 -14.17 37.94
CA ILE A 455 -26.45 -13.36 37.75
C ILE A 455 -26.20 -12.24 36.72
N ALA A 456 -25.03 -11.58 36.77
CA ALA A 456 -24.66 -10.57 35.79
C ALA A 456 -24.45 -11.17 34.40
N ILE A 457 -23.81 -12.34 34.30
CA ILE A 457 -23.62 -13.05 33.02
C ILE A 457 -24.99 -13.48 32.45
N ALA A 458 -25.87 -14.03 33.26
CA ALA A 458 -27.21 -14.42 32.86
C ALA A 458 -28.04 -13.20 32.38
N ALA A 459 -27.87 -12.04 33.01
CA ALA A 459 -28.51 -10.79 32.58
C ALA A 459 -28.01 -10.31 31.22
N VAL A 460 -26.68 -10.36 30.95
CA VAL A 460 -26.10 -9.98 29.65
C VAL A 460 -26.53 -10.97 28.57
N ILE A 461 -26.44 -12.28 28.81
CA ILE A 461 -26.87 -13.29 27.86
C ILE A 461 -28.38 -13.16 27.61
N GLY A 462 -29.17 -12.92 28.67
CA GLY A 462 -30.61 -12.68 28.57
C GLY A 462 -30.92 -11.42 27.73
N ALA A 463 -30.13 -10.34 27.85
CA ALA A 463 -30.29 -9.11 27.05
C ALA A 463 -29.97 -9.37 25.58
N VAL A 464 -28.88 -10.08 25.27
CA VAL A 464 -28.50 -10.43 23.88
C VAL A 464 -29.54 -11.36 23.26
N VAL A 465 -30.03 -12.36 23.99
CA VAL A 465 -31.08 -13.29 23.53
C VAL A 465 -32.42 -12.57 23.36
N LEU A 466 -32.73 -11.60 24.23
CA LEU A 466 -33.93 -10.77 24.09
C LEU A 466 -33.84 -9.86 22.87
N LEU A 467 -32.66 -9.23 22.59
CA LEU A 467 -32.40 -8.44 21.39
C LEU A 467 -32.55 -9.31 20.13
N TYR A 468 -31.94 -10.49 20.11
CA TYR A 468 -32.06 -11.43 18.99
C TYR A 468 -33.52 -11.89 18.74
N ASN A 469 -34.29 -12.14 19.81
CA ASN A 469 -35.65 -12.61 19.68
C ASN A 469 -36.72 -11.51 19.49
N LYS A 470 -36.44 -10.27 19.93
CA LYS A 470 -37.41 -9.16 19.91
C LYS A 470 -37.10 -8.05 18.91
N CYS A 471 -35.85 -7.91 18.46
CA CYS A 471 -35.44 -6.89 17.51
C CYS A 471 -35.14 -7.54 16.16
N GLU A 472 -36.06 -7.40 15.19
CA GLU A 472 -35.88 -7.96 13.83
C GLU A 472 -34.59 -7.52 13.18
N TRP A 473 -34.28 -6.22 13.25
CA TRP A 473 -33.05 -5.69 12.69
C TRP A 473 -31.78 -6.32 13.26
N PHE A 474 -31.77 -6.64 14.57
CA PHE A 474 -30.60 -7.26 15.22
C PHE A 474 -30.47 -8.74 14.83
N ARG A 475 -31.59 -9.44 14.76
CA ARG A 475 -31.63 -10.82 14.29
C ARG A 475 -31.18 -10.91 12.84
N ASP A 476 -31.76 -10.10 11.95
CA ASP A 476 -31.44 -10.09 10.52
C ASP A 476 -29.97 -9.73 10.30
N ALA A 477 -29.42 -8.81 11.08
CA ALA A 477 -28.01 -8.46 11.04
C ALA A 477 -27.10 -9.62 11.47
N VAL A 478 -27.42 -10.31 12.57
CA VAL A 478 -26.65 -11.48 13.05
C VAL A 478 -26.74 -12.62 12.04
N ASP A 479 -27.93 -12.90 11.51
CA ASP A 479 -28.15 -13.99 10.56
C ASP A 479 -27.47 -13.69 9.21
N ALA A 480 -27.49 -12.44 8.74
CA ALA A 480 -26.79 -12.02 7.52
C ALA A 480 -25.26 -12.15 7.66
N VAL A 481 -24.69 -11.73 8.80
CA VAL A 481 -23.24 -11.93 9.07
C VAL A 481 -22.90 -13.41 9.11
N TRP A 482 -23.72 -14.21 9.79
CA TRP A 482 -23.46 -15.63 9.89
C TRP A 482 -23.54 -16.35 8.55
N ALA A 483 -24.47 -15.94 7.69
CA ALA A 483 -24.58 -16.45 6.32
C ALA A 483 -23.32 -16.10 5.52
N GLN A 484 -22.84 -14.84 5.56
CA GLN A 484 -21.65 -14.40 4.84
C GLN A 484 -20.37 -15.08 5.34
N VAL A 485 -20.22 -15.22 6.66
CA VAL A 485 -19.09 -15.95 7.27
C VAL A 485 -19.08 -17.40 6.79
N ARG A 486 -20.24 -18.05 6.80
CA ARG A 486 -20.37 -19.42 6.30
C ARG A 486 -20.01 -19.52 4.82
N ASP A 487 -20.56 -18.63 3.98
CA ASP A 487 -20.37 -18.65 2.54
C ASP A 487 -18.91 -18.32 2.17
N PHE A 488 -18.25 -17.43 2.92
CA PHE A 488 -16.81 -17.19 2.82
C PHE A 488 -15.99 -18.46 3.09
N PHE A 489 -16.28 -19.17 4.18
CA PHE A 489 -15.56 -20.41 4.50
C PHE A 489 -15.83 -21.52 3.48
N VAL A 490 -17.03 -21.61 2.94
CA VAL A 490 -17.37 -22.56 1.87
C VAL A 490 -16.59 -22.24 0.60
N SER A 491 -16.60 -20.97 0.16
CA SER A 491 -15.84 -20.53 -1.03
C SER A 491 -14.33 -20.67 -0.85
N ALA A 492 -13.79 -20.31 0.30
CA ALA A 492 -12.37 -20.51 0.60
C ALA A 492 -11.99 -21.98 0.59
N TRP A 493 -12.86 -22.85 1.09
CA TRP A 493 -12.66 -24.31 1.06
C TRP A 493 -12.69 -24.86 -0.36
N GLU A 494 -13.63 -24.41 -1.19
CA GLU A 494 -13.70 -24.79 -2.62
C GLU A 494 -12.43 -24.38 -3.38
N VAL A 495 -11.92 -23.16 -3.16
CA VAL A 495 -10.67 -22.68 -3.75
C VAL A 495 -9.47 -23.54 -3.29
N ILE A 496 -9.40 -23.85 -1.99
CA ILE A 496 -8.35 -24.75 -1.46
C ILE A 496 -8.46 -26.12 -2.09
N CYS A 497 -9.65 -26.68 -2.17
CA CYS A 497 -9.88 -27.99 -2.78
C CYS A 497 -9.49 -27.99 -4.27
N SER A 498 -9.93 -27.01 -5.07
CA SER A 498 -9.59 -26.91 -6.50
C SER A 498 -8.09 -26.71 -6.73
N PHE A 499 -7.42 -25.97 -5.86
CA PHE A 499 -5.97 -25.83 -5.90
C PHE A 499 -5.25 -27.18 -5.76
N PHE A 500 -5.66 -28.00 -4.81
CA PHE A 500 -5.06 -29.32 -4.58
C PHE A 500 -5.51 -30.41 -5.57
N THR A 501 -6.73 -30.31 -6.12
CA THR A 501 -7.28 -31.34 -7.01
C THR A 501 -7.09 -31.06 -8.49
N GLU A 502 -6.95 -29.76 -8.88
CA GLU A 502 -6.89 -29.35 -10.27
C GLU A 502 -5.56 -28.63 -10.60
N THR A 503 -5.15 -27.63 -9.80
CA THR A 503 -4.01 -26.78 -10.11
C THR A 503 -2.66 -27.50 -9.90
N ILE A 504 -2.50 -28.21 -8.79
CA ILE A 504 -1.27 -28.99 -8.53
C ILE A 504 -1.12 -30.15 -9.50
N PRO A 505 -2.14 -31.01 -9.77
CA PRO A 505 -2.01 -32.08 -10.74
C PRO A 505 -1.79 -31.61 -12.19
N ALA A 506 -2.31 -30.43 -12.56
CA ALA A 506 -2.08 -29.85 -13.90
C ALA A 506 -0.67 -29.26 -14.07
N ALA A 507 0.04 -28.98 -12.98
CA ALA A 507 1.40 -28.44 -12.98
C ALA A 507 2.48 -29.53 -12.87
N TRP A 508 2.08 -30.79 -12.64
CA TRP A 508 2.89 -31.99 -12.68
C TRP A 508 2.67 -32.73 -14.02
#